data_e610c55388a11e590ef93187a45fcbb8
#
_entry.id   e610c55388a11e590ef93187a45fcbb8
#
_cell.length_a   1.000
_cell.length_b   1.000
_cell.length_c   1.000
_cell.angle_alpha   90.00
_cell.angle_beta   90.00
_cell.angle_gamma   90.00
#
_symmetry.space_group_name_H-M   'P 1'
#
loop_
_entity.id
_entity.type
_entity.pdbx_description
1 polymer ?
#
loop_
_entity_poly.entity_id
_entity_poly.type
_entity_poly.pdbx_seq_one_letter_code
_entity_poly.pdbx_strand_id
1 'polypeptide(L)'
;SNFYHFGGVGYGLNLKEIDEWHKAGFPKRARGLLKNTEQRGHKHDYIEDFIVLAKKINARVIITANIITAKDDEIIKIIKKIKLNGIEVIGVEMGAELSNQSYKHKINKDNYLAFSKKCTQKIKEVYPNMKITVVAAPLVSNPLNRHSLWNRSLAKETFYDGIIVHNYVKVTTGEDRYGEMITESKEAGSQKIAFDIYKKRVLKFF
;
A
#
# COMPACT_ATOMS: atom_id res chain seq x y z
N SER A 1 10.28 -14.71 9.30
CA SER A 1 10.56 -13.29 9.58
C SER A 1 9.26 -12.50 9.51
N ASN A 2 9.03 -11.64 10.48
CA ASN A 2 7.81 -10.86 10.57
C ASN A 2 8.02 -9.53 9.85
N PHE A 3 7.16 -9.23 8.87
CA PHE A 3 7.12 -7.98 8.14
C PHE A 3 5.81 -7.28 8.43
N TYR A 4 5.86 -5.98 8.71
CA TYR A 4 4.70 -5.15 8.95
C TYR A 4 4.78 -3.89 8.12
N HIS A 5 3.65 -3.53 7.52
CA HIS A 5 3.49 -2.28 6.80
C HIS A 5 3.06 -1.18 7.77
N PHE A 6 3.70 -0.03 7.68
CA PHE A 6 3.32 1.16 8.40
C PHE A 6 3.31 2.36 7.45
N GLY A 7 2.26 3.12 7.51
CA GLY A 7 2.04 4.28 6.65
C GLY A 7 0.76 4.12 5.83
N GLY A 8 0.75 4.68 4.67
CA GLY A 8 -0.40 4.68 3.77
C GLY A 8 -1.15 6.01 3.74
N VAL A 9 -2.33 5.99 3.15
CA VAL A 9 -3.10 7.20 2.85
C VAL A 9 -3.63 7.92 4.09
N GLY A 10 -3.85 7.19 5.17
CA GLY A 10 -4.44 7.74 6.40
C GLY A 10 -3.45 8.40 7.36
N TYR A 11 -2.14 8.16 7.18
CA TYR A 11 -1.14 8.68 8.11
C TYR A 11 -0.95 10.20 7.94
N GLY A 12 -0.96 10.91 9.06
CA GLY A 12 -0.78 12.37 9.09
C GLY A 12 -1.98 13.18 8.59
N LEU A 13 -3.09 12.53 8.22
CA LEU A 13 -4.31 13.24 7.78
C LEU A 13 -5.20 13.58 8.96
N ASN A 14 -5.72 14.82 8.97
CA ASN A 14 -6.80 15.23 9.86
C ASN A 14 -8.18 15.08 9.19
N LEU A 15 -9.26 15.18 9.98
CA LEU A 15 -10.62 15.01 9.46
C LEU A 15 -10.99 16.02 8.38
N LYS A 16 -10.51 17.26 8.47
CA LYS A 16 -10.78 18.29 7.47
C LYS A 16 -10.20 17.91 6.11
N GLU A 17 -8.94 17.49 6.09
CA GLU A 17 -8.27 17.02 4.87
C GLU A 17 -8.98 15.81 4.28
N ILE A 18 -9.44 14.89 5.12
CA ILE A 18 -10.19 13.72 4.68
C ILE A 18 -11.57 14.11 4.12
N ASP A 19 -12.24 15.08 4.70
CA ASP A 19 -13.50 15.59 4.15
C ASP A 19 -13.29 16.24 2.80
N GLU A 20 -12.25 17.01 2.61
CA GLU A 20 -11.88 17.59 1.32
C GLU A 20 -11.59 16.50 0.28
N TRP A 21 -10.88 15.46 0.67
CA TRP A 21 -10.61 14.32 -0.18
C TRP A 21 -11.85 13.52 -0.53
N HIS A 22 -12.73 13.34 0.45
CA HIS A 22 -14.00 12.66 0.24
C HIS A 22 -14.88 13.41 -0.78
N LYS A 23 -14.95 14.75 -0.69
CA LYS A 23 -15.61 15.58 -1.70
C LYS A 23 -14.97 15.46 -3.08
N ALA A 24 -13.66 15.21 -3.15
CA ALA A 24 -12.92 14.96 -4.37
C ALA A 24 -12.98 13.49 -4.87
N GLY A 25 -13.83 12.64 -4.29
CA GLY A 25 -14.08 11.27 -4.74
C GLY A 25 -13.25 10.18 -4.05
N PHE A 26 -12.66 10.47 -2.89
CA PHE A 26 -11.93 9.45 -2.11
C PHE A 26 -12.86 8.47 -1.38
N PRO A 27 -12.39 7.25 -1.06
CA PRO A 27 -13.21 6.24 -0.44
C PRO A 27 -13.81 6.68 0.89
N LYS A 28 -15.13 6.59 1.03
CA LYS A 28 -15.87 6.84 2.28
C LYS A 28 -15.32 6.02 3.47
N ARG A 29 -14.72 4.89 3.19
CA ARG A 29 -14.14 3.99 4.20
C ARG A 29 -13.01 4.65 4.99
N ALA A 30 -12.14 5.43 4.37
CA ALA A 30 -11.04 6.11 5.05
C ALA A 30 -11.58 7.13 6.08
N ARG A 31 -12.63 7.87 5.72
CA ARG A 31 -13.31 8.80 6.64
C ARG A 31 -13.94 8.09 7.82
N GLY A 32 -14.60 6.97 7.57
CA GLY A 32 -15.25 6.17 8.64
C GLY A 32 -14.23 5.62 9.64
N LEU A 33 -13.09 5.15 9.17
CA LEU A 33 -12.02 4.65 10.03
C LEU A 33 -11.45 5.75 10.93
N LEU A 34 -11.18 6.94 10.39
CA LEU A 34 -10.65 8.07 11.16
C LEU A 34 -11.67 8.59 12.17
N LYS A 35 -12.92 8.75 11.75
CA LYS A 35 -14.00 9.16 12.67
C LYS A 35 -14.13 8.17 13.83
N ASN A 36 -14.10 6.87 13.57
CA ASN A 36 -14.14 5.86 14.62
C ASN A 36 -12.92 5.93 15.54
N THR A 37 -11.75 6.22 15.00
CA THR A 37 -10.52 6.37 15.78
C THR A 37 -10.60 7.57 16.70
N GLU A 38 -11.07 8.72 16.21
CA GLU A 38 -11.29 9.93 17.01
C GLU A 38 -12.35 9.72 18.09
N GLN A 39 -13.48 9.09 17.75
CA GLN A 39 -14.55 8.80 18.73
C GLN A 39 -14.10 7.87 19.87
N ARG A 40 -13.08 7.05 19.63
CA ARG A 40 -12.46 6.18 20.64
C ARG A 40 -11.34 6.88 21.42
N GLY A 41 -11.10 8.17 21.17
CA GLY A 41 -10.02 8.92 21.80
C GLY A 41 -8.61 8.57 21.34
N HIS A 42 -8.49 7.81 20.23
CA HIS A 42 -7.19 7.50 19.64
C HIS A 42 -6.67 8.68 18.81
N LYS A 43 -5.37 8.89 18.88
CA LYS A 43 -4.69 9.86 18.01
C LYS A 43 -4.58 9.31 16.58
N HIS A 44 -4.55 10.19 15.59
CA HIS A 44 -4.28 9.78 14.19
C HIS A 44 -2.85 9.34 13.95
N ASP A 45 -1.94 9.77 14.81
CA ASP A 45 -0.54 9.40 14.78
C ASP A 45 -0.31 8.25 15.76
N TYR A 46 -0.25 7.03 15.24
CA TYR A 46 0.06 5.81 16.00
C TYR A 46 1.48 5.31 15.79
N ILE A 47 2.41 6.17 15.41
CA ILE A 47 3.80 5.77 15.18
C ILE A 47 4.44 5.22 16.47
N GLU A 48 4.10 5.80 17.64
CA GLU A 48 4.62 5.32 18.92
C GLU A 48 4.08 3.94 19.26
N ASP A 49 2.78 3.71 19.10
CA ASP A 49 2.15 2.42 19.35
C ASP A 49 2.72 1.35 18.40
N PHE A 50 2.94 1.73 17.13
CA PHE A 50 3.58 0.86 16.14
C PHE A 50 5.01 0.52 16.55
N ILE A 51 5.79 1.49 17.01
CA ILE A 51 7.16 1.27 17.47
C ILE A 51 7.18 0.30 18.66
N VAL A 52 6.31 0.49 19.64
CA VAL A 52 6.17 -0.41 20.79
C VAL A 52 5.83 -1.82 20.34
N LEU A 53 4.86 -1.97 19.45
CA LEU A 53 4.48 -3.27 18.89
C LEU A 53 5.64 -3.92 18.14
N ALA A 54 6.27 -3.20 17.22
CA ALA A 54 7.36 -3.72 16.40
C ALA A 54 8.53 -4.21 17.24
N LYS A 55 8.90 -3.47 18.29
CA LYS A 55 9.91 -3.91 19.27
C LYS A 55 9.50 -5.20 19.99
N LYS A 56 8.26 -5.21 20.51
CA LYS A 56 7.74 -6.34 21.28
C LYS A 56 7.77 -7.66 20.51
N ILE A 57 7.55 -7.61 19.19
CA ILE A 57 7.52 -8.80 18.34
C ILE A 57 8.78 -8.97 17.50
N ASN A 58 9.80 -8.15 17.75
CA ASN A 58 11.08 -8.15 17.00
C ASN A 58 10.84 -8.10 15.47
N ALA A 59 10.03 -7.16 15.03
CA ALA A 59 9.67 -7.03 13.62
C ALA A 59 10.72 -6.24 12.83
N ARG A 60 10.93 -6.66 11.58
CA ARG A 60 11.52 -5.81 10.55
C ARG A 60 10.38 -5.09 9.82
N VAL A 61 10.62 -3.87 9.36
CA VAL A 61 9.55 -2.97 8.90
C VAL A 61 9.73 -2.60 7.44
N ILE A 62 8.65 -2.64 6.69
CA ILE A 62 8.50 -1.93 5.42
C ILE A 62 7.54 -0.76 5.67
N ILE A 63 7.93 0.43 5.22
CA ILE A 63 7.13 1.64 5.35
C ILE A 63 6.36 1.85 4.05
N THR A 64 5.04 1.91 4.12
CA THR A 64 4.23 2.39 3.01
C THR A 64 4.13 3.90 3.07
N ALA A 65 4.78 4.59 2.14
CA ALA A 65 4.85 6.04 2.10
C ALA A 65 3.49 6.66 1.72
N ASN A 66 3.10 7.72 2.41
CA ASN A 66 1.98 8.55 2.01
C ASN A 66 2.40 9.50 0.88
N ILE A 67 2.22 9.08 -0.36
CA ILE A 67 2.62 9.84 -1.55
C ILE A 67 1.65 10.97 -1.91
N ILE A 68 0.43 10.93 -1.37
CA ILE A 68 -0.61 11.86 -1.80
C ILE A 68 -0.54 13.18 -1.04
N THR A 69 -0.22 13.15 0.24
CA THR A 69 -0.26 14.34 1.12
C THR A 69 1.03 14.59 1.88
N ALA A 70 1.85 13.57 2.10
CA ALA A 70 3.12 13.77 2.78
C ALA A 70 4.15 14.46 1.88
N LYS A 71 5.02 15.23 2.51
CA LYS A 71 6.23 15.73 1.89
C LYS A 71 7.33 14.66 1.95
N ASP A 72 8.28 14.73 1.04
CA ASP A 72 9.40 13.78 0.98
C ASP A 72 10.24 13.74 2.27
N ASP A 73 10.42 14.88 2.93
CA ASP A 73 11.14 14.97 4.21
C ASP A 73 10.36 14.33 5.38
N GLU A 74 9.05 14.29 5.35
CA GLU A 74 8.22 13.61 6.36
C GLU A 74 8.45 12.10 6.31
N ILE A 75 8.57 11.52 5.12
CA ILE A 75 8.87 10.10 4.94
C ILE A 75 10.24 9.77 5.55
N ILE A 76 11.25 10.61 5.30
CA ILE A 76 12.59 10.46 5.87
C ILE A 76 12.57 10.56 7.39
N LYS A 77 11.78 11.49 7.96
CA LYS A 77 11.60 11.62 9.41
C LYS A 77 11.02 10.35 10.04
N ILE A 78 10.03 9.74 9.39
CA ILE A 78 9.45 8.47 9.85
C ILE A 78 10.50 7.34 9.83
N ILE A 79 11.24 7.20 8.73
CA ILE A 79 12.32 6.21 8.63
C ILE A 79 13.32 6.41 9.78
N LYS A 80 13.79 7.65 9.96
CA LYS A 80 14.73 8.01 11.01
C LYS A 80 14.19 7.67 12.39
N LYS A 81 12.93 8.02 12.69
CA LYS A 81 12.28 7.76 13.98
C LYS A 81 12.23 6.26 14.28
N ILE A 82 11.82 5.44 13.32
CA ILE A 82 11.76 3.98 13.49
C ILE A 82 13.16 3.40 13.71
N LYS A 83 14.15 3.80 12.91
CA LYS A 83 15.53 3.34 13.05
C LYS A 83 16.19 3.76 14.35
N LEU A 84 15.96 4.98 14.84
CA LEU A 84 16.45 5.46 16.13
C LEU A 84 15.88 4.67 17.31
N ASN A 85 14.76 4.02 17.13
CA ASN A 85 14.16 3.11 18.10
C ASN A 85 14.68 1.67 18.01
N GLY A 86 15.75 1.42 17.24
CA GLY A 86 16.37 0.10 17.11
C GLY A 86 15.62 -0.87 16.20
N ILE A 87 14.67 -0.38 15.40
CA ILE A 87 13.90 -1.23 14.50
C ILE A 87 14.52 -1.17 13.09
N GLU A 88 14.75 -2.34 12.51
CA GLU A 88 15.25 -2.43 11.14
C GLU A 88 14.17 -2.04 10.13
N VAL A 89 14.42 -0.96 9.37
CA VAL A 89 13.63 -0.61 8.20
C VAL A 89 14.30 -1.21 6.97
N ILE A 90 13.67 -2.19 6.36
CA ILE A 90 14.22 -2.97 5.23
C ILE A 90 13.84 -2.40 3.87
N GLY A 91 12.81 -1.54 3.81
CA GLY A 91 12.38 -0.94 2.58
C GLY A 91 11.28 0.09 2.75
N VAL A 92 11.04 0.83 1.67
CA VAL A 92 9.95 1.78 1.53
C VAL A 92 9.14 1.43 0.29
N GLU A 93 7.85 1.25 0.48
CA GLU A 93 6.86 1.07 -0.57
C GLU A 93 6.27 2.43 -0.93
N MET A 94 6.37 2.84 -2.18
CA MET A 94 5.87 4.13 -2.66
C MET A 94 4.37 4.11 -2.86
N GLY A 95 3.61 4.23 -1.77
CA GLY A 95 2.16 4.23 -1.73
C GLY A 95 1.52 2.85 -1.75
N ALA A 96 0.19 2.81 -1.81
CA ALA A 96 -0.60 1.59 -1.88
C ALA A 96 -1.78 1.79 -2.84
N GLU A 97 -1.91 0.93 -3.85
CA GLU A 97 -3.05 0.88 -4.79
C GLU A 97 -3.41 2.20 -5.49
N LEU A 98 -2.45 3.12 -5.65
CA LEU A 98 -2.69 4.47 -6.16
C LEU A 98 -3.11 4.52 -7.64
N SER A 99 -2.92 3.42 -8.36
CA SER A 99 -3.46 3.23 -9.70
C SER A 99 -4.99 3.08 -9.73
N ASN A 100 -5.62 2.81 -8.58
CA ASN A 100 -7.07 2.62 -8.48
C ASN A 100 -7.84 3.86 -8.95
N GLN A 101 -9.00 3.64 -9.55
CA GLN A 101 -9.88 4.68 -10.10
C GLN A 101 -10.35 5.67 -9.02
N SER A 102 -10.46 5.24 -7.77
CA SER A 102 -10.82 6.10 -6.63
C SER A 102 -9.83 7.23 -6.39
N TYR A 103 -8.57 7.09 -6.83
CA TYR A 103 -7.52 8.09 -6.68
C TYR A 103 -7.31 8.98 -7.92
N LYS A 104 -8.08 8.79 -9.00
CA LYS A 104 -7.87 9.48 -10.29
C LYS A 104 -7.83 11.00 -10.21
N HIS A 105 -8.56 11.60 -9.25
CA HIS A 105 -8.63 13.04 -9.04
C HIS A 105 -7.50 13.61 -8.20
N LYS A 106 -6.70 12.76 -7.57
CA LYS A 106 -5.61 13.19 -6.67
C LYS A 106 -4.24 12.88 -7.22
N ILE A 107 -4.09 11.75 -7.91
CA ILE A 107 -2.80 11.34 -8.43
C ILE A 107 -2.96 10.68 -9.82
N ASN A 108 -2.16 11.08 -10.75
CA ASN A 108 -1.96 10.40 -12.03
C ASN A 108 -0.61 9.70 -12.06
N LYS A 109 -0.33 8.94 -13.11
CA LYS A 109 0.91 8.18 -13.27
C LYS A 109 2.16 9.08 -13.28
N ASP A 110 2.08 10.26 -13.90
CA ASP A 110 3.22 11.15 -14.05
C ASP A 110 3.57 11.83 -12.72
N ASN A 111 2.57 12.30 -11.98
CA ASN A 111 2.76 12.86 -10.64
C ASN A 111 3.28 11.79 -9.66
N TYR A 112 2.77 10.57 -9.78
CA TYR A 112 3.26 9.43 -8.99
C TYR A 112 4.74 9.17 -9.24
N LEU A 113 5.15 9.08 -10.50
CA LEU A 113 6.55 8.83 -10.88
C LEU A 113 7.46 9.97 -10.45
N ALA A 114 7.06 11.21 -10.70
CA ALA A 114 7.84 12.39 -10.33
C ALA A 114 8.10 12.45 -8.82
N PHE A 115 7.06 12.27 -8.01
CA PHE A 115 7.20 12.25 -6.55
C PHE A 115 8.03 11.06 -6.08
N SER A 116 7.73 9.85 -6.57
CA SER A 116 8.43 8.63 -6.14
C SER A 116 9.93 8.69 -6.48
N LYS A 117 10.28 9.18 -7.64
CA LYS A 117 11.67 9.35 -8.08
C LYS A 117 12.42 10.35 -7.19
N LYS A 118 11.84 11.53 -6.97
CA LYS A 118 12.40 12.55 -6.07
C LYS A 118 12.55 12.04 -4.64
N CYS A 119 11.53 11.38 -4.12
CA CYS A 119 11.55 10.81 -2.77
C CYS A 119 12.61 9.70 -2.64
N THR A 120 12.71 8.81 -3.63
CA THR A 120 13.73 7.77 -3.70
C THR A 120 15.12 8.36 -3.65
N GLN A 121 15.40 9.39 -4.46
CA GLN A 121 16.69 10.06 -4.46
C GLN A 121 17.05 10.57 -3.07
N LYS A 122 16.17 11.32 -2.43
CA LYS A 122 16.38 11.85 -1.08
C LYS A 122 16.55 10.75 -0.01
N ILE A 123 15.77 9.67 -0.11
CA ILE A 123 15.94 8.54 0.81
C ILE A 123 17.31 7.90 0.63
N LYS A 124 17.76 7.68 -0.60
CA LYS A 124 19.05 7.04 -0.90
C LYS A 124 20.24 7.95 -0.57
N GLU A 125 20.09 9.26 -0.60
CA GLU A 125 21.10 10.20 -0.09
C GLU A 125 21.39 9.99 1.41
N VAL A 126 20.36 9.68 2.21
CA VAL A 126 20.50 9.45 3.66
C VAL A 126 20.72 7.96 3.99
N TYR A 127 20.11 7.07 3.22
CA TYR A 127 20.12 5.62 3.40
C TYR A 127 20.42 4.91 2.07
N PRO A 128 21.68 4.86 1.61
CA PRO A 128 22.04 4.36 0.27
C PRO A 128 21.54 2.95 -0.05
N ASN A 129 21.47 2.09 0.96
CA ASN A 129 21.07 0.70 0.82
C ASN A 129 19.56 0.46 1.03
N MET A 130 18.76 1.52 1.25
CA MET A 130 17.32 1.38 1.43
C MET A 130 16.68 0.82 0.18
N LYS A 131 15.94 -0.26 0.35
CA LYS A 131 15.16 -0.84 -0.76
C LYS A 131 13.91 -0.02 -1.01
N ILE A 132 13.70 0.34 -2.27
CA ILE A 132 12.54 1.11 -2.70
C ILE A 132 11.70 0.24 -3.64
N THR A 133 10.41 0.16 -3.33
CA THR A 133 9.46 -0.53 -4.18
C THR A 133 8.38 0.42 -4.68
N VAL A 134 7.90 0.19 -5.88
CA VAL A 134 6.80 0.94 -6.48
C VAL A 134 5.57 0.04 -6.64
N VAL A 135 4.38 0.63 -6.56
CA VAL A 135 3.14 -0.12 -6.64
C VAL A 135 2.65 -0.18 -8.08
N ALA A 136 2.62 -1.38 -8.64
CA ALA A 136 2.01 -1.63 -9.93
C ALA A 136 0.48 -1.76 -9.81
N ALA A 137 -0.17 -1.55 -10.93
CA ALA A 137 -1.60 -1.78 -11.07
C ALA A 137 -1.92 -3.25 -11.35
N PRO A 138 -3.10 -3.74 -10.98
CA PRO A 138 -3.60 -5.01 -11.45
C PRO A 138 -3.58 -5.09 -12.98
N LEU A 139 -3.28 -6.28 -13.51
CA LEU A 139 -3.28 -6.50 -14.95
C LEU A 139 -4.72 -6.44 -15.50
N VAL A 140 -4.88 -5.73 -16.61
CA VAL A 140 -6.15 -5.61 -17.33
C VAL A 140 -5.90 -5.75 -18.83
N SER A 141 -6.90 -6.29 -19.55
CA SER A 141 -6.79 -6.55 -21.01
C SER A 141 -6.79 -5.27 -21.85
N ASN A 142 -7.47 -4.21 -21.41
CA ASN A 142 -7.55 -2.96 -22.17
C ASN A 142 -6.24 -2.16 -22.07
N PRO A 143 -5.48 -1.97 -23.15
CA PRO A 143 -4.20 -1.28 -23.14
C PRO A 143 -4.31 0.22 -22.89
N LEU A 144 -5.49 0.82 -23.07
CA LEU A 144 -5.74 2.26 -22.81
C LEU A 144 -6.30 2.51 -21.41
N ASN A 145 -6.51 1.45 -20.64
CA ASN A 145 -6.97 1.58 -19.26
C ASN A 145 -5.91 2.27 -18.39
N ARG A 146 -6.34 3.00 -17.37
CA ARG A 146 -5.48 3.65 -16.38
C ARG A 146 -4.42 2.69 -15.81
N HIS A 147 -4.78 1.44 -15.50
CA HIS A 147 -3.87 0.43 -14.96
C HIS A 147 -2.77 0.07 -15.97
N SER A 148 -3.13 -0.19 -17.24
CA SER A 148 -2.16 -0.49 -18.28
C SER A 148 -1.21 0.67 -18.57
N LEU A 149 -1.74 1.90 -18.57
CA LEU A 149 -0.94 3.12 -18.74
C LEU A 149 0.01 3.33 -17.56
N TRP A 150 -0.46 3.05 -16.34
CA TRP A 150 0.33 3.10 -15.11
C TRP A 150 1.53 2.15 -15.18
N ASN A 151 1.28 0.86 -15.46
CA ASN A 151 2.32 -0.15 -15.53
C ASN A 151 3.33 0.12 -16.65
N ARG A 152 2.88 0.57 -17.83
CA ARG A 152 3.79 0.96 -18.92
C ARG A 152 4.68 2.15 -18.57
N SER A 153 4.21 3.06 -17.75
CA SER A 153 5.02 4.18 -17.29
C SER A 153 6.06 3.71 -16.27
N LEU A 154 5.68 2.83 -15.34
CA LEU A 154 6.63 2.21 -14.40
C LEU A 154 7.74 1.43 -15.12
N ALA A 155 7.38 0.65 -16.14
CA ALA A 155 8.33 -0.19 -16.87
C ALA A 155 9.45 0.60 -17.60
N LYS A 156 9.31 1.90 -17.73
CA LYS A 156 10.33 2.78 -18.34
C LYS A 156 11.33 3.35 -17.32
N GLU A 157 11.09 3.13 -16.05
CA GLU A 157 11.87 3.71 -14.96
C GLU A 157 12.78 2.69 -14.29
N THR A 158 13.89 3.16 -13.76
CA THR A 158 14.94 2.32 -13.13
C THR A 158 15.32 2.77 -11.73
N PHE A 159 14.60 3.72 -11.13
CA PHE A 159 14.94 4.31 -9.83
C PHE A 159 14.58 3.42 -8.63
N TYR A 160 13.80 2.38 -8.82
CA TYR A 160 13.32 1.48 -7.77
C TYR A 160 14.01 0.11 -7.82
N ASP A 161 13.99 -0.59 -6.69
CA ASP A 161 14.60 -1.92 -6.52
C ASP A 161 13.60 -3.06 -6.75
N GLY A 162 12.30 -2.78 -6.71
CA GLY A 162 11.27 -3.81 -6.87
C GLY A 162 9.88 -3.25 -7.15
N ILE A 163 8.98 -4.15 -7.51
CA ILE A 163 7.58 -3.85 -7.82
C ILE A 163 6.68 -4.63 -6.87
N ILE A 164 5.66 -3.97 -6.33
CA ILE A 164 4.62 -4.59 -5.53
C ILE A 164 3.33 -4.66 -6.35
N VAL A 165 2.74 -5.84 -6.35
CA VAL A 165 1.42 -6.09 -6.95
C VAL A 165 0.48 -6.58 -5.87
N HIS A 166 -0.61 -5.85 -5.65
CA HIS A 166 -1.66 -6.28 -4.73
C HIS A 166 -2.66 -7.17 -5.45
N ASN A 167 -2.68 -8.42 -5.09
CA ASN A 167 -3.65 -9.39 -5.59
C ASN A 167 -4.56 -9.85 -4.46
N TYR A 168 -5.86 -9.77 -4.69
CA TYR A 168 -6.86 -10.21 -3.73
C TYR A 168 -7.57 -11.45 -4.27
N VAL A 169 -7.50 -12.54 -3.52
CA VAL A 169 -8.29 -13.74 -3.77
C VAL A 169 -9.37 -13.80 -2.72
N LYS A 170 -10.61 -13.62 -3.15
CA LYS A 170 -11.76 -13.77 -2.28
C LYS A 170 -12.28 -15.20 -2.42
N VAL A 171 -12.27 -15.94 -1.32
CA VAL A 171 -12.91 -17.25 -1.20
C VAL A 171 -14.19 -17.08 -0.41
N THR A 172 -15.31 -17.38 -1.03
CA THR A 172 -16.64 -17.36 -0.39
C THR A 172 -17.32 -18.69 -0.67
N THR A 173 -18.19 -19.11 0.22
CA THR A 173 -19.10 -20.22 -0.05
C THR A 173 -20.08 -19.81 -1.15
N GLY A 174 -20.26 -20.65 -2.14
CA GLY A 174 -21.08 -20.38 -3.31
C GLY A 174 -20.26 -20.09 -4.57
N GLU A 175 -20.93 -19.64 -5.59
CA GLU A 175 -20.32 -19.29 -6.87
C GLU A 175 -19.48 -18.02 -6.73
N ASP A 176 -18.24 -18.08 -7.16
CA ASP A 176 -17.39 -16.90 -7.18
C ASP A 176 -17.69 -16.05 -8.43
N ARG A 177 -17.07 -14.86 -8.52
CA ARG A 177 -17.25 -13.94 -9.66
C ARG A 177 -16.78 -14.50 -11.02
N TYR A 178 -16.25 -15.71 -11.06
CA TYR A 178 -15.79 -16.39 -12.26
C TYR A 178 -16.60 -17.64 -12.57
N GLY A 179 -17.72 -17.87 -11.86
CA GLY A 179 -18.60 -19.00 -12.02
C GLY A 179 -18.10 -20.33 -11.43
N GLU A 180 -17.03 -20.28 -10.62
CA GLU A 180 -16.55 -21.48 -9.93
C GLU A 180 -17.28 -21.68 -8.60
N MET A 181 -17.91 -22.83 -8.43
CA MET A 181 -18.56 -23.21 -7.17
C MET A 181 -17.53 -23.54 -6.10
N ILE A 182 -17.67 -22.89 -4.96
CA ILE A 182 -16.90 -23.16 -3.76
C ILE A 182 -17.80 -23.94 -2.81
N THR A 183 -17.64 -25.25 -2.80
CA THR A 183 -18.55 -26.17 -2.11
C THR A 183 -18.17 -26.50 -0.68
N GLU A 184 -16.97 -26.14 -0.24
CA GLU A 184 -16.51 -26.48 1.10
C GLU A 184 -16.72 -25.35 2.11
N SER A 185 -17.19 -25.78 3.26
CA SER A 185 -17.49 -24.95 4.42
C SER A 185 -16.21 -24.43 5.10
N LYS A 186 -16.42 -23.57 6.02
CA LYS A 186 -15.59 -22.72 6.89
C LYS A 186 -14.33 -23.37 7.52
N GLU A 187 -13.95 -24.60 7.22
CA GLU A 187 -12.84 -25.31 7.84
C GLU A 187 -11.56 -25.31 6.99
N ALA A 188 -10.52 -25.99 7.44
CA ALA A 188 -9.16 -26.01 6.87
C ALA A 188 -9.07 -26.22 5.34
N GLY A 189 -10.12 -26.75 4.70
CA GLY A 189 -10.26 -26.86 3.25
C GLY A 189 -10.28 -25.52 2.52
N SER A 190 -10.81 -24.45 3.12
CA SER A 190 -10.94 -23.14 2.50
C SER A 190 -9.58 -22.48 2.18
N GLN A 191 -8.57 -22.72 3.00
CA GLN A 191 -7.22 -22.19 2.76
C GLN A 191 -6.55 -22.89 1.56
N LYS A 192 -6.73 -24.20 1.43
CA LYS A 192 -6.22 -24.97 0.30
C LYS A 192 -6.90 -24.54 -1.00
N ILE A 193 -8.22 -24.39 -0.98
CA ILE A 193 -9.01 -23.90 -2.12
C ILE A 193 -8.57 -22.49 -2.50
N ALA A 194 -8.40 -21.58 -1.54
CA ALA A 194 -7.91 -20.23 -1.80
C ALA A 194 -6.52 -20.26 -2.47
N PHE A 195 -5.64 -21.13 -2.01
CA PHE A 195 -4.30 -21.28 -2.58
C PHE A 195 -4.33 -21.90 -3.98
N ASP A 196 -5.18 -22.86 -4.25
CA ASP A 196 -5.33 -23.46 -5.56
C ASP A 196 -5.96 -22.49 -6.56
N ILE A 197 -6.95 -21.70 -6.14
CA ILE A 197 -7.51 -20.61 -6.94
C ILE A 197 -6.44 -19.54 -7.21
N TYR A 198 -5.66 -19.17 -6.21
CA TYR A 198 -4.53 -18.25 -6.36
C TYR A 198 -3.55 -18.76 -7.40
N LYS A 199 -3.09 -20.02 -7.30
CA LYS A 199 -2.20 -20.64 -8.28
C LYS A 199 -2.78 -20.61 -9.69
N LYS A 200 -4.02 -21.02 -9.87
CA LYS A 200 -4.68 -21.04 -11.17
C LYS A 200 -4.78 -19.66 -11.82
N ARG A 201 -4.96 -18.61 -11.03
CA ARG A 201 -5.29 -17.27 -11.51
C ARG A 201 -4.11 -16.32 -11.54
N VAL A 202 -3.23 -16.40 -10.57
CA VAL A 202 -2.08 -15.48 -10.48
C VAL A 202 -0.89 -16.00 -11.25
N LEU A 203 -0.56 -17.29 -11.17
CA LEU A 203 0.57 -17.86 -11.91
C LEU A 203 0.34 -17.97 -13.42
N LYS A 204 -0.88 -17.75 -13.92
CA LYS A 204 -1.12 -17.63 -15.37
C LYS A 204 -0.71 -16.27 -15.94
N PHE A 205 -0.33 -15.30 -15.09
CA PHE A 205 0.06 -13.94 -15.50
C PHE A 205 1.57 -13.69 -15.39
N PHE A 206 2.32 -14.67 -14.95
CA PHE A 206 3.78 -14.72 -14.93
C PHE A 206 4.28 -15.89 -15.79
#